data_aab70613a3e5067356069817f2a7f004
#
_entry.id   aab70613a3e5067356069817f2a7f004
#
_cell.length_a   1.000
_cell.length_b   1.000
_cell.length_c   1.000
_cell.angle_alpha   90.00
_cell.angle_beta   90.00
_cell.angle_gamma   90.00
#
_symmetry.space_group_name_H-M   'P 1'
#
loop_
_entity.id
_entity.type
_entity.pdbx_description
1 polymer ?
#
loop_
_entity_poly.entity_id
_entity_poly.type
_entity_poly.pdbx_seq_one_letter_code
_entity_poly.pdbx_strand_id
1 'polypeptide(L)'
;MESDDQSFSTSAAPAPVGAYPHARRAGGLLFLSGLGPRDAGGADIPGVRRDARGRVVDYDIEAQCHAVFRNVRSVLEAAGSSWDRLVDVTVFLTDIERDFDTFNRVYGEYFPGDGPCRTTVEVNRLPTPIAIELKCIATL
;
A
#
# COMPACT_ATOMS: atom_id res chain seq x y z
N MET A 1 22.90 0.84 24.89
CA MET A 1 21.92 1.73 24.20
C MET A 1 21.18 0.93 23.16
N GLU A 2 19.89 0.86 23.30
CA GLU A 2 19.09 0.25 22.23
C GLU A 2 19.11 1.16 21.00
N SER A 3 19.30 0.56 19.85
CA SER A 3 19.18 1.27 18.57
C SER A 3 17.72 1.64 18.32
N ASP A 4 17.45 2.90 17.92
CA ASP A 4 16.12 3.30 17.46
C ASP A 4 15.73 2.65 16.14
N ASP A 5 16.65 1.94 15.51
CA ASP A 5 16.43 1.27 14.23
C ASP A 5 15.89 -0.15 14.49
N GLN A 6 14.64 -0.38 14.10
CA GLN A 6 13.96 -1.67 14.26
C GLN A 6 13.16 -1.99 13.01
N SER A 7 13.25 -3.26 12.57
CA SER A 7 12.48 -3.79 11.44
C SER A 7 11.21 -4.48 11.93
N PHE A 8 10.16 -4.39 11.14
CA PHE A 8 8.88 -5.04 11.41
C PHE A 8 8.44 -5.87 10.21
N SER A 9 7.92 -7.06 10.49
CA SER A 9 7.30 -7.93 9.48
C SER A 9 6.05 -8.55 10.08
N THR A 10 5.06 -8.82 9.24
CA THR A 10 3.78 -9.37 9.67
C THR A 10 3.20 -10.31 8.62
N SER A 11 2.54 -11.37 9.06
CA SER A 11 1.78 -12.25 8.18
C SER A 11 0.40 -11.68 7.82
N ALA A 12 0.01 -10.55 8.43
CA ALA A 12 -1.25 -9.87 8.15
C ALA A 12 -1.21 -8.98 6.90
N ALA A 13 -0.07 -8.91 6.24
CA ALA A 13 0.11 -8.22 4.97
C ALA A 13 0.82 -9.15 3.97
N PRO A 14 0.73 -8.90 2.65
CA PRO A 14 1.39 -9.76 1.68
C PRO A 14 2.90 -9.77 1.88
N ALA A 15 3.52 -10.94 1.70
CA ALA A 15 4.95 -11.10 1.86
C ALA A 15 5.71 -10.19 0.88
N PRO A 16 6.81 -9.54 1.32
CA PRO A 16 7.64 -8.75 0.41
C PRO A 16 8.16 -9.60 -0.76
N VAL A 17 8.24 -8.97 -1.94
CA VAL A 17 8.74 -9.63 -3.15
C VAL A 17 10.27 -9.56 -3.28
N GLY A 18 10.97 -9.19 -2.24
CA GLY A 18 12.42 -9.07 -2.20
C GLY A 18 12.95 -9.04 -0.77
N ALA A 19 14.24 -8.73 -0.63
CA ALA A 19 14.94 -8.74 0.65
C ALA A 19 14.73 -7.42 1.40
N TYR A 20 13.52 -7.20 1.93
CA TYR A 20 13.19 -6.02 2.73
C TYR A 20 12.06 -6.34 3.71
N PRO A 21 11.99 -5.61 4.84
CA PRO A 21 10.89 -5.76 5.81
C PRO A 21 9.64 -5.03 5.33
N HIS A 22 8.52 -5.23 6.02
CA HIS A 22 7.33 -4.41 5.79
C HIS A 22 7.53 -2.97 6.24
N ALA A 23 8.29 -2.74 7.32
CA ALA A 23 8.53 -1.41 7.84
C ALA A 23 9.82 -1.35 8.63
N ARG A 24 10.38 -0.13 8.75
CA ARG A 24 11.52 0.16 9.62
C ARG A 24 11.26 1.42 10.42
N ARG A 25 11.59 1.36 11.70
CA ARG A 25 11.60 2.52 12.57
C ARG A 25 12.97 3.20 12.48
N ALA A 26 12.97 4.52 12.34
CA ALA A 26 14.17 5.36 12.42
C ALA A 26 13.80 6.65 13.11
N GLY A 27 14.36 6.87 14.30
CA GLY A 27 13.94 8.00 15.15
C GLY A 27 12.46 7.86 15.52
N GLY A 28 11.73 8.95 15.48
CA GLY A 28 10.28 8.98 15.74
C GLY A 28 9.41 8.63 14.53
N LEU A 29 10.01 8.17 13.44
CA LEU A 29 9.30 7.88 12.20
C LEU A 29 9.31 6.38 11.89
N LEU A 30 8.24 5.95 11.23
CA LEU A 30 8.07 4.60 10.69
C LEU A 30 8.02 4.71 9.18
N PHE A 31 8.95 4.04 8.51
CA PHE A 31 9.02 3.96 7.05
C PHE A 31 8.45 2.63 6.60
N LEU A 32 7.39 2.64 5.83
CA LEU A 32 6.84 1.43 5.23
C LEU A 32 7.47 1.18 3.87
N SER A 33 7.77 -0.07 3.57
CA SER A 33 8.08 -0.47 2.20
C SER A 33 6.83 -0.33 1.34
N GLY A 34 6.99 -0.22 0.03
CA GLY A 34 5.86 -0.14 -0.88
C GLY A 34 4.90 -1.31 -0.70
N LEU A 35 3.61 -1.03 -0.60
CA LEU A 35 2.56 -2.02 -0.41
C LEU A 35 1.55 -1.94 -1.55
N GLY A 36 1.16 -3.10 -2.04
CA GLY A 36 0.12 -3.25 -3.05
C GLY A 36 -1.11 -3.95 -2.50
N PRO A 37 -2.08 -4.27 -3.38
CA PRO A 37 -3.37 -4.83 -2.99
C PRO A 37 -3.41 -6.36 -2.92
N ARG A 38 -2.28 -7.07 -3.00
CA ARG A 38 -2.29 -8.53 -2.90
C ARG A 38 -2.83 -8.99 -1.56
N ASP A 39 -3.48 -10.15 -1.53
CA ASP A 39 -3.95 -10.76 -0.29
C ASP A 39 -2.78 -11.21 0.59
N ALA A 40 -2.96 -11.10 1.90
CA ALA A 40 -1.94 -11.45 2.89
C ALA A 40 -1.54 -12.93 2.82
N GLY A 41 -2.50 -13.82 2.52
CA GLY A 41 -2.26 -15.26 2.50
C GLY A 41 -1.74 -15.81 1.18
N GLY A 42 -1.48 -14.97 0.18
CA GLY A 42 -1.08 -15.45 -1.14
C GLY A 42 -0.75 -14.35 -2.12
N ALA A 43 -0.91 -14.65 -3.41
CA ALA A 43 -0.60 -13.72 -4.49
C ALA A 43 -1.86 -13.14 -5.13
N ASP A 44 -3.05 -13.48 -4.65
CA ASP A 44 -4.29 -13.04 -5.24
C ASP A 44 -4.49 -11.54 -5.07
N ILE A 45 -5.03 -10.92 -6.12
CA ILE A 45 -5.33 -9.50 -6.17
C ILE A 45 -6.84 -9.35 -6.29
N PRO A 46 -7.53 -8.69 -5.33
CA PRO A 46 -8.97 -8.51 -5.43
C PRO A 46 -9.39 -7.77 -6.69
N GLY A 47 -10.48 -8.23 -7.30
CA GLY A 47 -11.12 -7.56 -8.43
C GLY A 47 -10.43 -7.72 -9.77
N VAL A 48 -9.42 -8.58 -9.90
CA VAL A 48 -8.79 -8.82 -11.19
C VAL A 48 -9.49 -9.92 -11.97
N ARG A 49 -9.49 -9.78 -13.29
CA ARG A 49 -9.90 -10.82 -14.22
C ARG A 49 -8.67 -11.30 -15.00
N ARG A 50 -8.51 -12.63 -15.06
CA ARG A 50 -7.36 -13.25 -15.73
C ARG A 50 -7.81 -13.99 -16.98
N ASP A 51 -6.93 -14.06 -17.97
CA ASP A 51 -7.15 -14.91 -19.16
C ASP A 51 -6.81 -16.38 -18.87
N ALA A 52 -6.94 -17.23 -19.88
CA ALA A 52 -6.66 -18.67 -19.77
C ALA A 52 -5.18 -18.96 -19.43
N ARG A 53 -4.28 -17.99 -19.62
CA ARG A 53 -2.86 -18.11 -19.28
C ARG A 53 -2.52 -17.51 -17.92
N GLY A 54 -3.53 -17.05 -17.17
CA GLY A 54 -3.34 -16.45 -15.86
C GLY A 54 -2.90 -15.00 -15.87
N ARG A 55 -2.87 -14.34 -17.04
CA ARG A 55 -2.51 -12.91 -17.14
C ARG A 55 -3.70 -12.06 -16.76
N VAL A 56 -3.43 -10.98 -16.00
CA VAL A 56 -4.46 -9.99 -15.67
C VAL A 56 -4.83 -9.22 -16.94
N VAL A 57 -6.10 -9.29 -17.34
CA VAL A 57 -6.62 -8.61 -18.52
C VAL A 57 -7.58 -7.48 -18.16
N ASP A 58 -8.06 -7.43 -16.93
CA ASP A 58 -8.88 -6.34 -16.41
C ASP A 58 -8.82 -6.32 -14.89
N TYR A 59 -9.17 -5.18 -14.28
CA TYR A 59 -9.16 -5.02 -12.84
C TYR A 59 -10.19 -4.01 -12.38
N ASP A 60 -10.53 -4.08 -11.09
CA ASP A 60 -11.38 -3.12 -10.40
C ASP A 60 -10.51 -2.28 -9.48
N ILE A 61 -10.27 -1.02 -9.84
CA ILE A 61 -9.41 -0.13 -9.06
C ILE A 61 -9.98 0.12 -7.66
N GLU A 62 -11.29 0.20 -7.50
CA GLU A 62 -11.89 0.40 -6.17
C GLU A 62 -11.57 -0.77 -5.24
N ALA A 63 -11.70 -2.01 -5.72
CA ALA A 63 -11.34 -3.20 -4.96
C ALA A 63 -9.86 -3.19 -4.57
N GLN A 64 -8.98 -2.79 -5.48
CA GLN A 64 -7.55 -2.68 -5.19
C GLN A 64 -7.24 -1.57 -4.18
N CYS A 65 -7.95 -0.45 -4.23
CA CYS A 65 -7.80 0.63 -3.25
C CYS A 65 -8.13 0.14 -1.83
N HIS A 66 -9.26 -0.50 -1.65
CA HIS A 66 -9.64 -1.04 -0.34
C HIS A 66 -8.62 -2.06 0.16
N ALA A 67 -8.13 -2.92 -0.72
CA ALA A 67 -7.14 -3.94 -0.37
C ALA A 67 -5.80 -3.33 0.03
N VAL A 68 -5.27 -2.36 -0.70
CA VAL A 68 -4.00 -1.73 -0.36
C VAL A 68 -4.09 -0.93 0.93
N PHE A 69 -5.21 -0.25 1.18
CA PHE A 69 -5.40 0.48 2.44
C PHE A 69 -5.46 -0.46 3.63
N ARG A 70 -6.13 -1.61 3.48
CA ARG A 70 -6.13 -2.67 4.50
C ARG A 70 -4.72 -3.17 4.80
N ASN A 71 -3.92 -3.41 3.76
CA ASN A 71 -2.54 -3.88 3.92
C ASN A 71 -1.65 -2.85 4.63
N VAL A 72 -1.79 -1.57 4.27
CA VAL A 72 -1.07 -0.49 4.97
C VAL A 72 -1.46 -0.45 6.44
N ARG A 73 -2.75 -0.52 6.76
CA ARG A 73 -3.22 -0.53 8.14
C ARG A 73 -2.64 -1.72 8.93
N SER A 74 -2.62 -2.90 8.33
CA SER A 74 -2.06 -4.09 8.97
C SER A 74 -0.58 -3.92 9.33
N VAL A 75 0.20 -3.32 8.45
CA VAL A 75 1.63 -3.07 8.71
C VAL A 75 1.78 -2.01 9.81
N LEU A 76 1.02 -0.91 9.75
CA LEU A 76 1.06 0.13 10.77
C LEU A 76 0.78 -0.45 12.17
N GLU A 77 -0.27 -1.23 12.30
CA GLU A 77 -0.67 -1.83 13.57
C GLU A 77 0.37 -2.83 14.07
N ALA A 78 0.94 -3.64 13.20
CA ALA A 78 2.00 -4.59 13.54
C ALA A 78 3.25 -3.88 14.06
N ALA A 79 3.52 -2.67 13.61
CA ALA A 79 4.67 -1.87 14.01
C ALA A 79 4.38 -0.92 15.20
N GLY A 80 3.18 -0.99 15.78
CA GLY A 80 2.80 -0.17 16.93
C GLY A 80 2.34 1.25 16.59
N SER A 81 2.10 1.52 15.31
CA SER A 81 1.54 2.79 14.84
C SER A 81 0.04 2.65 14.56
N SER A 82 -0.54 3.58 13.83
CA SER A 82 -1.96 3.56 13.50
C SER A 82 -2.23 4.37 12.23
N TRP A 83 -3.40 4.17 11.65
CA TRP A 83 -3.82 4.83 10.40
C TRP A 83 -3.76 6.36 10.49
N ASP A 84 -4.18 6.93 11.61
CA ASP A 84 -4.21 8.38 11.84
C ASP A 84 -2.83 8.99 12.08
N ARG A 85 -1.79 8.18 12.17
CA ARG A 85 -0.40 8.63 12.29
C ARG A 85 0.36 8.68 10.97
N LEU A 86 -0.29 8.39 9.87
CA LEU A 86 0.28 8.59 8.53
C LEU A 86 0.57 10.08 8.31
N VAL A 87 1.78 10.40 7.85
CA VAL A 87 2.19 11.77 7.58
C VAL A 87 2.50 12.03 6.12
N ASP A 88 2.86 11.00 5.36
CA ASP A 88 3.19 11.14 3.95
C ASP A 88 2.85 9.88 3.18
N VAL A 89 2.21 10.04 2.03
CA VAL A 89 1.79 8.94 1.16
C VAL A 89 2.18 9.27 -0.28
N THR A 90 2.93 8.38 -0.91
CA THR A 90 3.16 8.41 -2.35
C THR A 90 2.34 7.32 -2.99
N VAL A 91 1.52 7.67 -3.96
CA VAL A 91 0.64 6.76 -4.67
C VAL A 91 1.17 6.54 -6.08
N PHE A 92 1.37 5.27 -6.44
CA PHE A 92 1.77 4.86 -7.78
C PHE A 92 0.58 4.19 -8.46
N LEU A 93 0.13 4.75 -9.58
CA LEU A 93 -0.94 4.18 -10.41
C LEU A 93 -0.34 3.74 -11.74
N THR A 94 -0.86 2.66 -12.32
CA THR A 94 -0.40 2.21 -13.64
C THR A 94 -1.22 2.82 -14.79
N ASP A 95 -2.39 3.41 -14.49
CA ASP A 95 -3.23 4.11 -15.46
C ASP A 95 -3.96 5.26 -14.76
N ILE A 96 -3.28 6.40 -14.61
CA ILE A 96 -3.80 7.53 -13.86
C ILE A 96 -5.02 8.16 -14.54
N GLU A 97 -5.05 8.15 -15.87
CA GLU A 97 -6.19 8.71 -16.62
C GLU A 97 -7.45 7.89 -16.36
N ARG A 98 -7.35 6.57 -16.36
CA ARG A 98 -8.47 5.68 -16.10
C ARG A 98 -8.92 5.71 -14.64
N ASP A 99 -7.97 5.74 -13.70
CA ASP A 99 -8.22 5.35 -12.30
C ASP A 99 -8.26 6.51 -11.30
N PHE A 100 -7.76 7.70 -11.68
CA PHE A 100 -7.56 8.78 -10.71
C PHE A 100 -8.86 9.19 -9.99
N ASP A 101 -9.95 9.38 -10.72
CA ASP A 101 -11.20 9.88 -10.12
C ASP A 101 -11.76 8.88 -9.10
N THR A 102 -11.80 7.61 -9.44
CA THR A 102 -12.26 6.56 -8.51
C THR A 102 -11.31 6.44 -7.32
N PHE A 103 -9.99 6.38 -7.56
CA PHE A 103 -9.00 6.33 -6.49
C PHE A 103 -9.16 7.54 -5.55
N ASN A 104 -9.27 8.74 -6.09
CA ASN A 104 -9.35 9.96 -5.29
C ASN A 104 -10.61 10.01 -4.42
N ARG A 105 -11.73 9.52 -4.94
CA ARG A 105 -12.97 9.40 -4.17
C ARG A 105 -12.81 8.42 -3.01
N VAL A 106 -12.29 7.23 -3.28
CA VAL A 106 -12.10 6.20 -2.24
C VAL A 106 -11.07 6.66 -1.20
N TYR A 107 -9.98 7.28 -1.64
CA TYR A 107 -8.98 7.84 -0.74
C TYR A 107 -9.61 8.83 0.26
N GLY A 108 -10.49 9.71 -0.23
CA GLY A 108 -11.19 10.66 0.63
C GLY A 108 -12.08 10.02 1.68
N GLU A 109 -12.59 8.82 1.45
CA GLU A 109 -13.38 8.07 2.43
C GLU A 109 -12.50 7.58 3.61
N TYR A 110 -11.23 7.33 3.36
CA TYR A 110 -10.28 6.87 4.40
C TYR A 110 -9.65 8.03 5.17
N PHE A 111 -9.70 9.24 4.65
CA PHE A 111 -9.12 10.45 5.25
C PHE A 111 -10.17 11.57 5.25
N PRO A 112 -11.12 11.55 6.19
CA PRO A 112 -12.25 12.50 6.19
C PRO A 112 -11.92 13.91 6.65
N GLY A 113 -10.69 14.18 7.01
CA GLY A 113 -10.22 15.52 7.42
C GLY A 113 -8.95 15.88 6.68
N ASP A 114 -8.05 16.55 7.37
CA ASP A 114 -6.71 16.76 6.88
C ASP A 114 -5.94 15.44 6.96
N GLY A 115 -5.75 14.81 5.81
CA GLY A 115 -4.97 13.59 5.70
C GLY A 115 -3.46 13.86 5.69
N PRO A 116 -2.66 12.82 5.46
CA PRO A 116 -1.22 12.98 5.24
C PRO A 116 -0.94 13.80 3.97
N CYS A 117 0.27 14.30 3.84
CA CYS A 117 0.74 14.79 2.54
C CYS A 117 0.63 13.66 1.51
N ARG A 118 0.34 14.00 0.27
CA ARG A 118 0.20 13.00 -0.79
C ARG A 118 0.82 13.48 -2.08
N THR A 119 1.50 12.57 -2.76
CA THR A 119 1.94 12.73 -4.14
C THR A 119 1.40 11.54 -4.93
N THR A 120 0.77 11.80 -6.07
CA THR A 120 0.19 10.77 -6.93
C THR A 120 0.84 10.83 -8.29
N VAL A 121 1.39 9.70 -8.76
CA VAL A 121 2.09 9.61 -10.04
C VAL A 121 1.68 8.35 -10.79
N GLU A 122 1.82 8.39 -12.10
CA GLU A 122 1.70 7.21 -12.94
C GLU A 122 3.08 6.59 -13.16
N VAL A 123 3.14 5.26 -13.12
CA VAL A 123 4.33 4.49 -13.45
C VAL A 123 4.00 3.49 -14.55
N ASN A 124 5.01 3.10 -15.32
CA ASN A 124 4.80 2.19 -16.44
C ASN A 124 4.31 0.81 -15.99
N ARG A 125 4.86 0.27 -14.90
CA ARG A 125 4.43 -1.00 -14.31
C ARG A 125 4.98 -1.14 -12.89
N LEU A 126 4.41 -2.09 -12.16
CA LEU A 126 4.82 -2.45 -10.81
C LEU A 126 5.33 -3.90 -10.79
N PRO A 127 6.06 -4.32 -9.73
CA PRO A 127 6.67 -5.66 -9.67
C PRO A 127 5.70 -6.84 -9.79
N THR A 128 4.42 -6.65 -9.43
CA THR A 128 3.35 -7.63 -9.63
C THR A 128 2.26 -6.96 -10.47
N PRO A 129 1.30 -7.72 -11.06
CA PRO A 129 0.31 -7.13 -11.97
C PRO A 129 -0.80 -6.37 -11.22
N ILE A 130 -0.42 -5.47 -10.33
CA ILE A 130 -1.30 -4.59 -9.58
C ILE A 130 -1.44 -3.24 -10.29
N ALA A 131 -2.52 -2.51 -9.99
CA ALA A 131 -2.78 -1.20 -10.58
C ALA A 131 -2.43 -0.04 -9.65
N ILE A 132 -2.15 -0.32 -8.38
CA ILE A 132 -1.85 0.68 -7.36
C ILE A 132 -0.82 0.15 -6.36
N GLU A 133 0.08 1.03 -5.93
CA GLU A 133 1.00 0.79 -4.83
C GLU A 133 1.14 2.05 -3.99
N LEU A 134 1.29 1.91 -2.69
CA LEU A 134 1.50 3.02 -1.77
C LEU A 134 2.85 2.91 -1.07
N LYS A 135 3.56 4.05 -0.98
CA LYS A 135 4.73 4.24 -0.12
C LYS A 135 4.33 5.20 1.00
N CYS A 136 4.44 4.77 2.24
CA CYS A 136 3.94 5.52 3.39
C CYS A 136 5.02 5.80 4.43
N ILE A 137 4.89 6.94 5.09
CA ILE A 137 5.67 7.31 6.28
C ILE A 137 4.66 7.69 7.37
N ALA A 138 4.89 7.19 8.58
CA ALA A 138 4.05 7.45 9.74
C ALA A 138 4.89 7.88 10.94
N THR A 139 4.25 8.43 11.95
CA THR A 139 4.87 8.64 13.26
C THR A 139 4.61 7.43 14.16
N LEU A 140 5.36 7.36 15.25
CA LEU A 140 5.22 6.31 16.27
C LEU A 140 4.65 6.87 17.57
#